data_a976f446e7f0e68d36b9cf6632169734
#
_entry.id   a976f446e7f0e68d36b9cf6632169734
#
_cell.length_a   1.000
_cell.length_b   1.000
_cell.length_c   1.000
_cell.angle_alpha   90.00
_cell.angle_beta   90.00
_cell.angle_gamma   90.00
#
_symmetry.space_group_name_H-M   'P 1'
#
loop_
_entity.id
_entity.type
_entity.pdbx_description
1 polymer ?
#
loop_
_entity_poly.entity_id
_entity_poly.type
_entity_poly.pdbx_seq_one_letter_code
_entity_poly.pdbx_strand_id
1 'polypeptide(L)' 'DADVIGLPGIHIECKWVERLNIREAMEQSMNDAKEKEMPTVFHKKNRQPWLVTMTMDDWMKLYKAAGKLL' A
#
# COMPACT_ATOMS: atom_id res chain seq x y z
N ASP A 1 9.90 2.72 -0.70
CA ASP A 1 11.23 3.09 -0.39
C ASP A 1 11.56 2.93 1.08
N ALA A 2 12.86 2.94 1.36
CA ALA A 2 13.37 2.72 2.69
C ALA A 2 12.93 3.78 3.70
N ASP A 3 12.46 4.91 3.22
CA ASP A 3 12.06 5.99 4.11
C ASP A 3 10.76 5.75 4.81
N VAL A 4 9.99 4.79 4.33
CA VAL A 4 8.73 4.47 4.97
C VAL A 4 9.00 3.41 6.01
N ILE A 5 8.98 3.82 7.24
CA ILE A 5 9.12 2.89 8.34
C ILE A 5 7.88 2.03 8.38
N GLY A 6 8.08 0.73 8.44
CA GLY A 6 6.98 -0.19 8.37
C GLY A 6 5.89 0.07 9.40
N LEU A 7 4.68 0.07 8.94
CA LEU A 7 3.54 0.05 9.82
C LEU A 7 3.26 -1.43 10.12
N PRO A 8 3.09 -1.80 11.38
CA PRO A 8 2.85 -3.20 11.71
C PRO A 8 1.69 -3.78 10.91
N GLY A 9 1.94 -4.90 10.26
CA GLY A 9 0.92 -5.57 9.46
C GLY A 9 0.75 -5.05 8.04
N ILE A 10 1.53 -4.05 7.65
CA ILE A 10 1.44 -3.45 6.32
C ILE A 10 2.80 -3.54 5.64
N HIS A 11 2.84 -4.07 4.41
CA HIS A 11 4.03 -4.01 3.57
C HIS A 11 3.87 -2.85 2.60
N ILE A 12 4.77 -1.89 2.67
CA ILE A 12 4.65 -0.66 1.90
C ILE A 12 5.72 -0.60 0.82
N GLU A 13 5.27 -0.51 -0.44
CA GLU A 13 6.12 -0.18 -1.57
C GLU A 13 5.90 1.28 -1.91
N CYS A 14 6.97 2.07 -1.96
CA CYS A 14 6.86 3.48 -2.31
C CYS A 14 7.32 3.69 -3.74
N LYS A 15 6.51 4.39 -4.52
CA LYS A 15 6.81 4.69 -5.91
C LYS A 15 6.55 6.17 -6.19
N TRP A 16 7.56 6.86 -6.64
CA TRP A 16 7.43 8.25 -7.06
C TRP A 16 7.85 8.31 -8.53
N VAL A 17 6.89 8.08 -9.43
CA VAL A 17 7.14 8.04 -10.87
C VAL A 17 5.96 8.68 -11.60
N GLU A 18 6.23 9.25 -12.78
CA GLU A 18 5.19 9.95 -13.52
C GLU A 18 4.18 9.00 -14.14
N ARG A 19 4.65 7.84 -14.59
CA ARG A 19 3.77 6.84 -15.20
C ARG A 19 4.00 5.50 -14.51
N LEU A 20 3.15 5.20 -13.57
CA LEU A 20 3.26 3.97 -12.80
C LEU A 20 2.29 2.92 -13.34
N ASN A 21 2.83 1.73 -13.61
CA ASN A 21 1.98 0.58 -13.82
C ASN A 21 1.57 0.06 -12.45
N ILE A 22 0.39 0.46 -12.01
CA ILE A 22 -0.05 0.17 -10.65
C ILE A 22 -0.27 -1.32 -10.40
N ARG A 23 -0.71 -2.06 -11.41
CA ARG A 23 -0.91 -3.49 -11.26
C ARG A 23 0.42 -4.20 -11.03
N GLU A 24 1.43 -3.82 -11.78
CA GLU A 24 2.77 -4.38 -11.62
C GLU A 24 3.35 -4.03 -10.26
N ALA A 25 3.16 -2.79 -9.83
CA ALA A 25 3.61 -2.37 -8.51
C ALA A 25 2.91 -3.16 -7.40
N MET A 26 1.61 -3.40 -7.55
CA MET A 26 0.87 -4.20 -6.58
C MET A 26 1.36 -5.64 -6.57
N GLU A 27 1.65 -6.22 -7.74
CA GLU A 27 2.19 -7.57 -7.81
C GLU A 27 3.52 -7.65 -7.09
N GLN A 28 4.38 -6.64 -7.28
CA GLN A 28 5.64 -6.59 -6.58
C GLN A 28 5.43 -6.55 -5.06
N SER A 29 4.52 -5.69 -4.61
CA SER A 29 4.23 -5.58 -3.19
C SER A 29 3.68 -6.89 -2.62
N MET A 30 2.82 -7.56 -3.39
CA MET A 30 2.26 -8.85 -2.98
C MET A 30 3.34 -9.93 -2.87
N ASN A 31 4.31 -9.92 -3.81
CA ASN A 31 5.40 -10.88 -3.77
C ASN A 31 6.36 -10.64 -2.62
N ASP A 32 6.54 -9.39 -2.24
CA ASP A 32 7.51 -9.03 -1.19
C ASP A 32 6.91 -9.03 0.20
N ALA A 33 5.59 -8.95 0.31
CA ALA A 33 4.93 -8.91 1.61
C ALA A 33 5.06 -10.25 2.32
N LYS A 34 5.24 -10.18 3.63
CA LYS A 34 5.23 -11.37 4.46
C LYS A 34 3.82 -11.84 4.67
N GLU A 35 3.67 -13.08 5.15
CA GLU A 35 2.38 -13.75 5.23
C GLU A 35 1.30 -12.94 5.95
N LYS A 36 1.67 -12.25 7.01
CA LYS A 36 0.69 -11.50 7.80
C LYS A 36 0.66 -10.01 7.48
N GLU A 37 1.31 -9.62 6.38
CA GLU A 37 1.34 -8.24 5.97
C GLU A 37 0.38 -7.99 4.82
N MET A 38 -0.29 -6.86 4.85
CA MET A 38 -1.13 -6.42 3.74
C MET A 38 -0.29 -5.67 2.74
N PRO A 39 -0.14 -6.20 1.50
CA PRO A 39 0.66 -5.51 0.49
C PRO A 39 -0.02 -4.22 0.06
N THR A 40 0.77 -3.14 0.02
CA THR A 40 0.26 -1.80 -0.21
C THR A 40 1.27 -1.04 -1.06
N VAL A 41 0.78 -0.16 -1.93
CA VAL A 41 1.63 0.73 -2.71
C VAL A 41 1.27 2.16 -2.37
N PHE A 42 2.25 2.89 -1.85
CA PHE A 42 2.16 4.35 -1.69
C PHE A 42 2.80 4.94 -2.93
N HIS A 43 2.05 5.72 -3.70
CA HIS A 43 2.59 6.22 -4.95
C HIS A 43 2.18 7.65 -5.21
N LYS A 44 3.01 8.30 -6.00
CA LYS A 44 2.85 9.72 -6.28
C LYS A 44 3.54 10.05 -7.60
N LYS A 45 2.98 11.01 -8.32
CA LYS A 45 3.69 11.67 -9.40
C LYS A 45 3.83 13.15 -9.05
N ASN A 46 4.67 13.86 -9.81
CA ASN A 46 4.96 15.26 -9.52
C ASN A 46 3.69 16.10 -9.43
N ARG A 47 3.65 16.96 -8.42
CA ARG A 47 2.56 17.91 -8.20
C ARG A 47 1.21 17.30 -7.90
N GLN A 48 1.19 16.01 -7.56
CA GLN A 48 -0.02 15.30 -7.19
C GLN A 48 0.10 14.79 -5.77
N PRO A 49 -1.01 14.58 -5.07
CA PRO A 49 -0.95 14.03 -3.73
C PRO A 49 -0.53 12.57 -3.76
N TRP A 50 -0.04 12.09 -2.63
CA TRP A 50 0.22 10.67 -2.44
C TRP A 50 -1.10 9.90 -2.49
N LEU A 51 -1.06 8.76 -3.15
CA LEU A 51 -2.18 7.83 -3.19
C LEU A 51 -1.78 6.53 -2.54
N VAL A 52 -2.77 5.79 -2.06
CA VAL A 52 -2.55 4.48 -1.46
C VAL A 52 -3.37 3.47 -2.26
N THR A 53 -2.70 2.41 -2.71
CA THR A 53 -3.38 1.31 -3.40
C THR A 53 -3.17 0.04 -2.63
N MET A 54 -4.23 -0.71 -2.45
CA MET A 54 -4.20 -2.03 -1.83
C MET A 54 -5.38 -2.84 -2.37
N THR A 55 -5.42 -4.12 -2.06
CA THR A 55 -6.57 -4.91 -2.49
C THR A 55 -7.83 -4.46 -1.75
N MET A 56 -8.96 -4.59 -2.41
CA MET A 56 -10.23 -4.25 -1.78
C MET A 56 -10.49 -5.11 -0.55
N ASP A 57 -10.11 -6.38 -0.61
CA ASP A 57 -10.28 -7.27 0.53
C ASP A 57 -9.55 -6.76 1.77
N ASP A 58 -8.29 -6.32 1.58
CA ASP A 58 -7.51 -5.79 2.68
C ASP A 58 -8.06 -4.45 3.17
N TRP A 59 -8.50 -3.61 2.23
CA TRP A 59 -9.12 -2.35 2.60
C TRP A 59 -10.37 -2.58 3.45
N MET A 60 -11.19 -3.58 3.07
CA MET A 60 -12.38 -3.89 3.85
C MET A 60 -12.03 -4.37 5.26
N LYS A 61 -10.95 -5.13 5.39
CA LYS A 61 -10.49 -5.54 6.72
C LYS A 61 -10.11 -4.34 7.57
N LEU A 62 -9.38 -3.39 6.97
CA LEU A 62 -9.00 -2.18 7.68
C LEU A 62 -10.22 -1.35 8.05
N TYR A 63 -11.16 -1.23 7.14
CA TYR A 63 -12.37 -0.46 7.40
C TYR A 63 -13.14 -1.05 8.58
N LYS A 64 -13.30 -2.37 8.60
CA LYS A 64 -14.00 -3.04 9.68
C LYS A 64 -13.27 -2.89 11.02
N ALA A 65 -11.96 -2.97 10.98
CA ALA A 65 -11.16 -2.79 12.19
C ALA A 65 -11.28 -1.37 12.73
N ALA A 66 -11.26 -0.37 11.82
CA ALA A 66 -11.43 1.02 12.21
C ALA A 66 -12.83 1.28 12.78
N GLY A 67 -13.83 0.62 12.21
CA GLY A 67 -15.20 0.77 12.66
C GLY A 67 -15.41 0.35 14.12
N LYS A 68 -14.57 -0.55 14.60
CA LYS A 68 -14.63 -0.97 15.99
C LYS A 68 -14.12 0.11 16.95
N LEU A 69 -13.38 1.09 16.45
CA LEU A 69 -12.83 2.17 17.25
C LEU A 69 -13.71 3.42 17.21
N LEU A 70 -14.62 3.46 16.28
CA LEU A 70 -15.52 4.58 16.08
C LEU A 70 -16.85 4.32 16.79
#